data_f36611c089f81aa20ff4507a0ebf4b56
#
_entry.id   f36611c089f81aa20ff4507a0ebf4b56
#
_cell.length_a   1.000
_cell.length_b   1.000
_cell.length_c   1.000
_cell.angle_alpha   90.00
_cell.angle_beta   90.00
_cell.angle_gamma   90.00
#
_symmetry.space_group_name_H-M   'P 1'
#
loop_
_entity.id
_entity.type
_entity.pdbx_description
1 polymer ?
#
loop_
_entity_poly.entity_id
_entity_poly.type
_entity_poly.pdbx_seq_one_letter_code
_entity_poly.pdbx_strand_id
1 'polypeptide(L)' 'MDYMTLKDAAEQWGVTPRRVNYYCAGGRIPGAVKMAGVWLIPKTAEKP' A
#
# COMPACT_ATOMS: atom_id res chain seq x y z
N MET A 1 -7.86 -10.05 -8.56
CA MET A 1 -6.97 -8.93 -8.83
C MET A 1 -5.77 -9.00 -7.91
N ASP A 2 -4.64 -8.57 -8.40
CA ASP A 2 -3.38 -8.73 -7.67
C ASP A 2 -3.00 -7.51 -6.84
N TYR A 3 -3.98 -6.64 -6.60
CA TYR A 3 -3.75 -5.43 -5.83
C TYR A 3 -4.69 -5.35 -4.64
N MET A 4 -4.24 -4.68 -3.61
CA MET A 4 -5.05 -4.41 -2.43
C MET A 4 -5.08 -2.90 -2.19
N THR A 5 -6.09 -2.45 -1.44
CA THR A 5 -6.19 -1.03 -1.11
C THR A 5 -5.21 -0.70 0.01
N LEU A 6 -4.98 0.60 0.19
CA LEU A 6 -4.14 1.09 1.28
C LEU A 6 -4.67 0.63 2.63
N LYS A 7 -5.98 0.63 2.80
CA LYS A 7 -6.61 0.17 4.05
C LYS A 7 -6.37 -1.32 4.28
N ASP A 8 -6.48 -2.11 3.22
CA ASP A 8 -6.24 -3.55 3.32
C ASP A 8 -4.79 -3.83 3.71
N ALA A 9 -3.86 -3.10 3.12
CA ALA A 9 -2.45 -3.25 3.45
C ALA A 9 -2.19 -2.89 4.92
N ALA A 10 -2.84 -1.84 5.40
CA ALA A 10 -2.69 -1.41 6.78
C ALA A 10 -3.13 -2.52 7.75
N GLU A 11 -4.26 -3.14 7.46
CA GLU A 11 -4.75 -4.25 8.28
C GLU A 11 -3.82 -5.45 8.23
N GLN A 12 -3.37 -5.79 7.03
CA GLN A 12 -2.50 -6.94 6.84
C GLN A 12 -1.15 -6.78 7.55
N TRP A 13 -0.61 -5.57 7.53
CA TRP A 13 0.69 -5.27 8.13
C TRP A 13 0.62 -4.84 9.59
N GLY A 14 -0.58 -4.63 10.11
CA GLY A 14 -0.74 -4.20 11.49
C GLY A 14 -0.27 -2.77 11.74
N VAL A 15 -0.44 -1.90 10.74
CA VAL A 15 -0.06 -0.48 10.84
C VAL A 15 -1.25 0.39 10.48
N THR A 16 -1.11 1.70 10.66
CA THR A 16 -2.19 2.62 10.31
C THR A 16 -2.20 2.87 8.80
N PRO A 17 -3.38 3.19 8.22
CA PRO A 17 -3.45 3.56 6.81
C PRO A 17 -2.55 4.74 6.47
N ARG A 18 -2.40 5.68 7.39
CA ARG A 18 -1.53 6.83 7.21
C ARG A 18 -0.08 6.40 7.01
N ARG A 19 0.37 5.39 7.75
CA ARG A 19 1.72 4.89 7.62
C ARG A 19 1.92 4.21 6.27
N VAL A 20 0.93 3.46 5.80
CA VAL A 20 0.99 2.84 4.48
C VAL A 20 1.08 3.91 3.40
N ASN A 21 0.30 4.97 3.53
CA ASN A 21 0.35 6.08 2.60
C ASN A 21 1.76 6.70 2.57
N TYR A 22 2.37 6.82 3.72
CA TYR A 22 3.73 7.34 3.83
C TYR A 22 4.72 6.44 3.08
N TYR A 23 4.60 5.14 3.23
CA TYR A 23 5.45 4.21 2.51
C TYR A 23 5.25 4.31 1.00
N CYS A 24 3.99 4.42 0.56
CA CYS A 24 3.69 4.55 -0.86
C CYS A 24 4.29 5.84 -1.44
N ALA A 25 4.09 6.95 -0.75
CA ALA A 25 4.61 8.23 -1.20
C ALA A 25 6.14 8.27 -1.21
N GLY A 26 6.76 7.54 -0.30
CA GLY A 26 8.22 7.46 -0.22
C GLY A 26 8.85 6.46 -1.18
N GLY A 27 8.04 5.75 -1.97
CA GLY A 27 8.56 4.76 -2.91
C GLY A 27 9.10 3.52 -2.24
N ARG A 28 8.67 3.23 -1.03
CA ARG A 28 9.17 2.07 -0.28
C ARG A 28 8.45 0.77 -0.61
N ILE A 29 7.36 0.85 -1.34
CA ILE A 29 6.60 -0.33 -1.73
C ILE A 29 6.77 -0.55 -3.22
N PRO A 30 7.57 -1.52 -3.65
CA PRO A 30 7.76 -1.80 -5.07
C PRO A 30 6.42 -2.20 -5.72
N GLY A 31 6.14 -1.64 -6.88
CA GLY A 31 4.93 -1.97 -7.62
C GLY A 31 3.68 -1.24 -7.16
N ALA A 32 3.76 -0.42 -6.12
CA ALA A 32 2.62 0.38 -5.71
C ALA A 32 2.33 1.44 -6.77
N VAL A 33 1.06 1.60 -7.13
CA VAL A 33 0.63 2.58 -8.13
C VAL A 33 -0.48 3.43 -7.57
N LYS A 34 -0.58 4.66 -8.03
CA LYS A 34 -1.65 5.57 -7.63
C LYS A 34 -2.58 5.73 -8.82
N MET A 35 -3.86 5.46 -8.63
CA MET A 35 -4.85 5.56 -9.68
C MET A 35 -6.09 6.24 -9.12
N ALA A 36 -6.56 7.28 -9.79
CA ALA A 36 -7.74 8.04 -9.37
C ALA A 36 -7.65 8.51 -7.92
N GLY A 37 -6.48 8.91 -7.46
CA GLY A 37 -6.28 9.39 -6.10
C GLY A 37 -6.21 8.29 -5.04
N VAL A 38 -6.20 7.03 -5.47
CA VAL A 38 -6.16 5.88 -4.55
C VAL A 38 -4.89 5.08 -4.80
N TRP A 39 -4.21 4.69 -3.73
CA TRP A 39 -3.05 3.82 -3.84
C TRP A 39 -3.49 2.38 -3.98
N LEU A 40 -2.89 1.68 -4.93
CA LEU A 40 -3.07 0.25 -5.13
C LEU A 40 -1.74 -0.43 -4.86
N ILE A 41 -1.76 -1.44 -4.01
CA ILE A 41 -0.56 -2.10 -3.54
C ILE A 41 -0.62 -3.56 -3.96
N PRO A 42 0.45 -4.09 -4.56
CA PRO A 42 0.47 -5.51 -4.95
C PRO A 42 0.20 -6.39 -3.73
N LYS A 43 -0.66 -7.39 -3.89
CA LYS A 43 -0.96 -8.31 -2.79
C LYS A 43 0.27 -9.06 -2.30
N THR A 44 1.28 -9.18 -3.14
CA THR A 44 2.53 -9.84 -2.79
C THR A 44 3.52 -8.93 -2.08
N ALA A 45 3.22 -7.63 -1.99
CA ALA A 45 4.10 -6.68 -1.32
C ALA A 45 4.18 -6.98 0.18
N GLU A 46 5.35 -6.83 0.73
CA GLU A 46 5.57 -7.02 2.15
C GLU A 46 5.75 -5.67 2.84
N LYS A 47 5.55 -5.66 4.14
CA LYS A 47 5.77 -4.47 4.94
C LYS A 47 7.24 -4.03 4.83
N PRO A 48 7.47 -2.77 4.47
CA PRO A 48 8.84 -2.25 4.37
C PRO A 48 9.53 -2.18 5.71
#